data_ff1b1d296efa0ecf93d57c33e0413df2
#
_entry.id   ff1b1d296efa0ecf93d57c33e0413df2
#
_cell.length_a   1.000
_cell.length_b   1.000
_cell.length_c   1.000
_cell.angle_alpha   90.00
_cell.angle_beta   90.00
_cell.angle_gamma   90.00
#
_symmetry.space_group_name_H-M   'P 1'
#
loop_
_entity.id
_entity.type
_entity.pdbx_description
1 polymer ?
#
loop_
_entity_poly.entity_id
_entity_poly.type
_entity_poly.pdbx_seq_one_letter_code
_entity_poly.pdbx_strand_id
1 'polypeptide(L)'
;MFTTIPTLLTWARIVAIPLIVGVFYLDLEPIHQNLIATVLFVVVALTDWLDGYLARKLNQTSSFGAFLDPVADKLMVCSALLVLLKLQRVDAFVALVIIGREITISALREWMAQIGASRSVAVHMVGKLKTTAQMVAIPFLLYHGRLFGVIDTQEWGTWLIYAAVVLTIWSMAYYLRKAAPEIRAKAR
;
A
#
# COMPACT_ATOMS: atom_id res chain seq x y z
N MET A 1 -19.57 7.44 -16.45
CA MET A 1 -19.41 7.03 -15.05
C MET A 1 -18.08 6.29 -14.81
N PHE A 2 -17.60 5.50 -15.77
CA PHE A 2 -16.34 4.72 -15.68
C PHE A 2 -15.10 5.39 -16.30
N THR A 3 -15.22 6.59 -16.86
CA THR A 3 -14.24 7.23 -17.75
C THR A 3 -13.81 8.63 -17.29
N THR A 4 -13.88 8.92 -15.97
CA THR A 4 -13.28 10.15 -15.45
C THR A 4 -11.75 10.00 -15.40
N ILE A 5 -11.02 11.11 -15.58
CA ILE A 5 -9.55 11.09 -15.56
C ILE A 5 -8.99 10.35 -14.31
N PRO A 6 -9.47 10.61 -13.08
CA PRO A 6 -9.02 9.87 -11.91
C PRO A 6 -9.27 8.36 -12.02
N THR A 7 -10.47 7.95 -12.46
CA THR A 7 -10.81 6.52 -12.61
C THR A 7 -9.93 5.81 -13.65
N LEU A 8 -9.56 6.50 -14.75
CA LEU A 8 -8.62 5.94 -15.74
C LEU A 8 -7.22 5.73 -15.15
N LEU A 9 -6.76 6.64 -14.30
CA LEU A 9 -5.47 6.50 -13.61
C LEU A 9 -5.50 5.31 -12.62
N THR A 10 -6.61 5.09 -11.93
CA THR A 10 -6.79 3.89 -11.08
C THR A 10 -6.78 2.60 -11.92
N TRP A 11 -7.43 2.59 -13.09
CA TRP A 11 -7.35 1.44 -14.01
C TRP A 11 -5.93 1.20 -14.51
N ALA A 12 -5.21 2.25 -14.90
CA ALA A 12 -3.81 2.14 -15.30
C ALA A 12 -2.95 1.53 -14.19
N ARG A 13 -3.21 1.90 -12.92
CA ARG A 13 -2.56 1.31 -11.74
C ARG A 13 -2.86 -0.18 -11.62
N ILE A 14 -4.11 -0.60 -11.75
CA ILE A 14 -4.50 -2.02 -11.68
C ILE A 14 -3.81 -2.84 -12.77
N VAL A 15 -3.67 -2.29 -13.97
CA VAL A 15 -2.94 -2.94 -15.07
C VAL A 15 -1.43 -2.95 -14.82
N ALA A 16 -0.88 -1.91 -14.20
CA ALA A 16 0.55 -1.84 -13.88
C ALA A 16 0.99 -2.85 -12.80
N ILE A 17 0.10 -3.25 -11.89
CA ILE A 17 0.40 -4.23 -10.83
C ILE A 17 0.91 -5.57 -11.41
N PRO A 18 0.19 -6.26 -12.31
CA PRO A 18 0.69 -7.49 -12.91
C PRO A 18 1.95 -7.26 -13.76
N LEU A 19 2.18 -6.07 -14.31
CA LEU A 19 3.42 -5.76 -15.01
C LEU A 19 4.61 -5.71 -14.06
N ILE A 20 4.48 -5.10 -12.87
CA ILE A 20 5.53 -5.11 -11.84
C ILE A 20 5.91 -6.55 -11.46
N VAL A 21 4.93 -7.43 -11.29
CA VAL A 21 5.17 -8.84 -11.00
C VAL A 21 5.80 -9.55 -12.20
N GLY A 22 5.29 -9.26 -13.41
CA GLY A 22 5.69 -9.89 -14.66
C GLY A 22 7.15 -9.65 -15.04
N VAL A 23 7.72 -8.49 -14.68
CA VAL A 23 9.14 -8.17 -14.94
C VAL A 23 10.07 -9.25 -14.42
N PHE A 24 9.78 -9.88 -13.28
CA PHE A 24 10.60 -10.93 -12.67
C PHE A 24 10.43 -12.34 -13.29
N TYR A 25 9.63 -12.44 -14.34
CA TYR A 25 9.50 -13.65 -15.18
C TYR A 25 10.09 -13.47 -16.59
N LEU A 26 10.58 -12.26 -16.90
CA LEU A 26 11.30 -11.99 -18.13
C LEU A 26 12.74 -12.49 -18.01
N ASP A 27 13.32 -12.92 -19.12
CA ASP A 27 14.73 -13.33 -19.21
C ASP A 27 15.63 -12.09 -19.33
N LEU A 28 15.74 -11.34 -18.24
CA LEU A 28 16.53 -10.13 -18.11
C LEU A 28 17.53 -10.28 -16.96
N GLU A 29 18.65 -9.57 -17.04
CA GLU A 29 19.58 -9.48 -15.91
C GLU A 29 18.88 -8.93 -14.65
N PRO A 30 19.20 -9.45 -13.45
CA PRO A 30 18.55 -9.05 -12.21
C PRO A 30 18.59 -7.54 -11.96
N ILE A 31 19.65 -6.86 -12.40
CA ILE A 31 19.78 -5.40 -12.24
C ILE A 31 18.71 -4.64 -13.05
N HIS A 32 18.44 -5.10 -14.28
CA HIS A 32 17.41 -4.52 -15.14
C HIS A 32 16.01 -4.82 -14.62
N GLN A 33 15.76 -6.06 -14.17
CA GLN A 33 14.47 -6.42 -13.53
C GLN A 33 14.20 -5.51 -12.31
N ASN A 34 15.19 -5.36 -11.44
CA ASN A 34 15.09 -4.53 -10.25
C ASN A 34 14.79 -3.07 -10.59
N LEU A 35 15.53 -2.51 -11.56
CA LEU A 35 15.36 -1.12 -11.98
C LEU A 35 13.98 -0.89 -12.58
N ILE A 36 13.55 -1.75 -13.52
CA ILE A 36 12.24 -1.63 -14.19
C ILE A 36 11.12 -1.74 -13.15
N ALA A 37 11.16 -2.75 -12.27
CA ALA A 37 10.15 -2.94 -11.24
C ALA A 37 10.09 -1.76 -10.26
N THR A 38 11.25 -1.20 -9.87
CA THR A 38 11.33 -0.02 -9.01
C THR A 38 10.73 1.20 -9.68
N VAL A 39 11.09 1.47 -10.94
CA VAL A 39 10.56 2.61 -11.70
C VAL A 39 9.05 2.48 -11.87
N LEU A 40 8.56 1.30 -12.27
CA LEU A 40 7.12 1.06 -12.38
C LEU A 40 6.39 1.29 -11.06
N PHE A 41 6.92 0.76 -9.95
CA PHE A 41 6.32 0.96 -8.63
C PHE A 41 6.27 2.44 -8.24
N VAL A 42 7.36 3.17 -8.42
CA VAL A 42 7.43 4.61 -8.09
C VAL A 42 6.48 5.42 -8.98
N VAL A 43 6.44 5.16 -10.28
CA VAL A 43 5.52 5.84 -11.20
C VAL A 43 4.07 5.59 -10.79
N VAL A 44 3.71 4.35 -10.48
CA VAL A 44 2.37 3.98 -10.03
C VAL A 44 2.02 4.68 -8.70
N ALA A 45 2.94 4.73 -7.75
CA ALA A 45 2.74 5.42 -6.47
C ALA A 45 2.58 6.95 -6.64
N LEU A 46 3.35 7.56 -7.55
CA LEU A 46 3.20 8.99 -7.87
C LEU A 46 1.89 9.28 -8.58
N THR A 47 1.45 8.39 -9.45
CA THR A 47 0.17 8.50 -10.17
C THR A 47 -1.00 8.47 -9.19
N ASP A 48 -0.94 7.64 -8.14
CA ASP A 48 -1.94 7.61 -7.06
C ASP A 48 -2.05 8.95 -6.32
N TRP A 49 -0.91 9.54 -5.97
CA TRP A 49 -0.93 10.85 -5.34
C TRP A 49 -1.54 11.93 -6.26
N LEU A 50 -1.24 11.85 -7.56
CA LEU A 50 -1.71 12.79 -8.57
C LEU A 50 -3.21 12.66 -8.83
N ASP A 51 -3.76 11.43 -8.92
CA ASP A 51 -5.19 11.22 -9.17
C ASP A 51 -6.04 11.71 -8.00
N GLY A 52 -5.60 11.47 -6.76
CA GLY A 52 -6.25 12.03 -5.58
C GLY A 52 -6.23 13.57 -5.53
N TYR A 53 -5.16 14.19 -6.02
CA TYR A 53 -5.10 15.64 -6.16
C TYR A 53 -6.04 16.15 -7.26
N LEU A 54 -6.00 15.52 -8.44
CA LEU A 54 -6.84 15.90 -9.59
C LEU A 54 -8.32 15.70 -9.32
N ALA A 55 -8.72 14.60 -8.67
CA ALA A 55 -10.11 14.33 -8.31
C ALA A 55 -10.71 15.46 -7.45
N ARG A 56 -9.93 15.94 -6.46
CA ARG A 56 -10.34 17.07 -5.61
C ARG A 56 -10.39 18.39 -6.39
N LYS A 57 -9.40 18.66 -7.23
CA LYS A 57 -9.29 19.92 -7.99
C LYS A 57 -10.34 20.04 -9.08
N LEU A 58 -10.69 18.93 -9.74
CA LEU A 58 -11.64 18.89 -10.85
C LEU A 58 -13.08 18.60 -10.41
N ASN A 59 -13.31 18.34 -9.09
CA ASN A 59 -14.61 17.89 -8.56
C ASN A 59 -15.17 16.65 -9.31
N GLN A 60 -14.29 15.78 -9.81
CA GLN A 60 -14.62 14.58 -10.57
C GLN A 60 -14.46 13.32 -9.70
N THR A 61 -15.19 13.26 -8.60
CA THR A 61 -15.26 12.05 -7.78
C THR A 61 -16.40 11.15 -8.27
N SER A 62 -16.10 9.88 -8.58
CA SER A 62 -17.12 8.88 -8.87
C SER A 62 -17.22 7.88 -7.71
N SER A 63 -18.43 7.39 -7.43
CA SER A 63 -18.64 6.35 -6.40
C SER A 63 -17.83 5.08 -6.70
N PHE A 64 -17.68 4.76 -7.99
CA PHE A 64 -16.89 3.63 -8.44
C PHE A 64 -15.39 3.84 -8.23
N GLY A 65 -14.85 5.03 -8.53
CA GLY A 65 -13.45 5.39 -8.24
C GLY A 65 -13.17 5.31 -6.75
N ALA A 66 -14.01 5.89 -5.91
CA ALA A 66 -13.88 5.84 -4.45
C ALA A 66 -13.86 4.41 -3.87
N PHE A 67 -14.50 3.45 -4.55
CA PHE A 67 -14.40 2.03 -4.22
C PHE A 67 -13.10 1.40 -4.75
N LEU A 68 -12.73 1.72 -6.00
CA LEU A 68 -11.63 1.08 -6.72
C LEU A 68 -10.25 1.51 -6.19
N ASP A 69 -10.08 2.79 -5.80
CA ASP A 69 -8.82 3.35 -5.34
C ASP A 69 -8.25 2.58 -4.12
N PRO A 70 -9.00 2.37 -3.02
CA PRO A 70 -8.49 1.60 -1.89
C PRO A 70 -8.17 0.13 -2.22
N VAL A 71 -8.81 -0.44 -3.25
CA VAL A 71 -8.52 -1.80 -3.72
C VAL A 71 -7.20 -1.82 -4.48
N ALA A 72 -7.00 -0.89 -5.42
CA ALA A 72 -5.78 -0.78 -6.21
C ALA A 72 -4.54 -0.56 -5.33
N ASP A 73 -4.64 0.34 -4.33
CA ASP A 73 -3.55 0.62 -3.39
C ASP A 73 -3.11 -0.62 -2.62
N LYS A 74 -4.06 -1.38 -2.09
CA LYS A 74 -3.75 -2.60 -1.36
C LYS A 74 -3.17 -3.68 -2.26
N LEU A 75 -3.73 -3.85 -3.46
CA LEU A 75 -3.20 -4.81 -4.44
C LEU A 75 -1.76 -4.47 -4.81
N MET A 76 -1.44 -3.19 -5.01
CA MET A 76 -0.08 -2.75 -5.33
C MET A 76 0.91 -3.13 -4.22
N VAL A 77 0.59 -2.82 -2.97
CA VAL A 77 1.44 -3.14 -1.83
C VAL A 77 1.55 -4.65 -1.62
N CYS A 78 0.44 -5.39 -1.68
CA CYS A 78 0.45 -6.84 -1.52
C CYS A 78 1.28 -7.52 -2.61
N SER A 79 1.11 -7.11 -3.87
CA SER A 79 1.86 -7.68 -5.00
C SER A 79 3.36 -7.41 -4.87
N ALA A 80 3.75 -6.20 -4.49
CA ALA A 80 5.15 -5.85 -4.25
C ALA A 80 5.75 -6.67 -3.11
N LEU A 81 5.04 -6.84 -1.99
CA LEU A 81 5.50 -7.68 -0.87
C LEU A 81 5.63 -9.15 -1.26
N LEU A 82 4.73 -9.70 -2.08
CA LEU A 82 4.83 -11.07 -2.59
C LEU A 82 6.05 -11.24 -3.51
N VAL A 83 6.34 -10.25 -4.35
CA VAL A 83 7.57 -10.24 -5.17
C VAL A 83 8.81 -10.20 -4.27
N LEU A 84 8.85 -9.30 -3.28
CA LEU A 84 9.98 -9.20 -2.35
C LEU A 84 10.17 -10.47 -1.53
N LEU A 85 9.08 -11.15 -1.16
CA LEU A 85 9.12 -12.46 -0.50
C LEU A 85 9.72 -13.52 -1.44
N LYS A 86 9.27 -13.61 -2.69
CA LYS A 86 9.84 -14.51 -3.71
C LYS A 86 11.34 -14.28 -3.90
N LEU A 87 11.78 -13.02 -3.87
CA LEU A 87 13.19 -12.62 -4.01
C LEU A 87 14.00 -12.77 -2.71
N GLN A 88 13.39 -13.26 -1.63
CA GLN A 88 13.99 -13.40 -0.30
C GLN A 88 14.53 -12.07 0.28
N ARG A 89 13.93 -10.94 -0.07
CA ARG A 89 14.29 -9.60 0.42
C ARG A 89 13.42 -9.13 1.59
N VAL A 90 12.31 -9.82 1.82
CA VAL A 90 11.39 -9.62 2.96
C VAL A 90 11.03 -10.98 3.54
N ASP A 91 10.97 -11.06 4.86
CA ASP A 91 10.56 -12.27 5.56
C ASP A 91 9.04 -12.48 5.47
N ALA A 92 8.61 -13.75 5.45
CA ALA A 92 7.20 -14.12 5.37
C ALA A 92 6.36 -13.54 6.51
N PHE A 93 6.93 -13.45 7.73
CA PHE A 93 6.25 -12.87 8.88
C PHE A 93 5.99 -11.37 8.67
N VAL A 94 6.96 -10.63 8.15
CA VAL A 94 6.82 -9.20 7.80
C VAL A 94 5.71 -9.00 6.77
N ALA A 95 5.73 -9.77 5.69
CA ALA A 95 4.70 -9.73 4.65
C ALA A 95 3.31 -10.03 5.22
N LEU A 96 3.19 -11.10 6.03
CA LEU A 96 1.94 -11.50 6.68
C LEU A 96 1.37 -10.39 7.58
N VAL A 97 2.20 -9.77 8.43
CA VAL A 97 1.77 -8.70 9.33
C VAL A 97 1.26 -7.49 8.55
N ILE A 98 1.97 -7.07 7.52
CA ILE A 98 1.58 -5.90 6.72
C ILE A 98 0.30 -6.20 5.95
N ILE A 99 0.23 -7.30 5.19
CA ILE A 99 -0.93 -7.68 4.38
C ILE A 99 -2.15 -7.96 5.27
N GLY A 100 -1.97 -8.74 6.32
CA GLY A 100 -3.04 -9.08 7.27
C GLY A 100 -3.66 -7.84 7.91
N ARG A 101 -2.83 -6.89 8.30
CA ARG A 101 -3.33 -5.61 8.84
C ARG A 101 -4.07 -4.79 7.79
N GLU A 102 -3.59 -4.70 6.55
CA GLU A 102 -4.28 -3.95 5.48
C GLU A 102 -5.69 -4.49 5.26
N ILE A 103 -5.84 -5.81 5.23
CA ILE A 103 -7.13 -6.47 5.06
C ILE A 103 -8.01 -6.25 6.30
N THR A 104 -7.49 -6.52 7.50
CA THR A 104 -8.23 -6.44 8.76
C THR A 104 -8.77 -5.03 9.03
N ILE A 105 -7.92 -4.01 8.89
CA ILE A 105 -8.35 -2.63 9.15
C ILE A 105 -9.30 -2.11 8.07
N SER A 106 -9.19 -2.60 6.84
CA SER A 106 -10.14 -2.24 5.79
C SER A 106 -11.52 -2.83 6.06
N ALA A 107 -11.58 -4.11 6.39
CA ALA A 107 -12.83 -4.78 6.77
C ALA A 107 -13.44 -4.13 8.02
N LEU A 108 -12.61 -3.80 9.02
CA LEU A 108 -13.09 -3.11 10.23
C LEU A 108 -13.70 -1.73 9.88
N ARG A 109 -13.05 -0.94 9.03
CA ARG A 109 -13.57 0.37 8.63
C ARG A 109 -14.88 0.27 7.86
N GLU A 110 -14.97 -0.69 6.95
CA GLU A 110 -16.19 -0.94 6.20
C GLU A 110 -17.34 -1.33 7.13
N TRP A 111 -17.11 -2.28 8.03
CA TRP A 111 -18.10 -2.68 9.01
C TRP A 111 -18.52 -1.52 9.93
N MET A 112 -17.55 -0.73 10.45
CA MET A 112 -17.84 0.45 11.27
C MET A 112 -18.63 1.52 10.50
N ALA A 113 -18.45 1.63 9.19
CA ALA A 113 -19.25 2.52 8.36
C ALA A 113 -20.69 2.03 8.22
N GLN A 114 -20.88 0.74 8.00
CA GLN A 114 -22.22 0.12 7.91
C GLN A 114 -23.03 0.29 9.19
N ILE A 115 -22.39 0.22 10.36
CA ILE A 115 -23.06 0.43 11.66
C ILE A 115 -23.11 1.92 12.10
N GLY A 116 -22.71 2.87 11.25
CA GLY A 116 -22.76 4.30 11.51
C GLY A 116 -21.72 4.84 12.50
N ALA A 117 -20.65 4.07 12.79
CA ALA A 117 -19.61 4.38 13.76
C ALA A 117 -18.24 4.72 13.10
N SER A 118 -18.23 5.18 11.85
CA SER A 118 -17.02 5.44 11.04
C SER A 118 -16.03 6.42 11.70
N ARG A 119 -16.51 7.37 12.53
CA ARG A 119 -15.66 8.35 13.23
C ARG A 119 -14.71 7.73 14.24
N SER A 120 -15.06 6.59 14.84
CA SER A 120 -14.23 5.90 15.83
C SER A 120 -12.95 5.28 15.23
N VAL A 121 -12.94 5.02 13.93
CA VAL A 121 -11.83 4.42 13.18
C VAL A 121 -11.22 5.37 12.14
N ALA A 122 -11.37 6.68 12.32
CA ALA A 122 -10.78 7.71 11.47
C ALA A 122 -9.24 7.59 11.41
N VAL A 123 -8.65 8.01 10.28
CA VAL A 123 -7.20 7.89 10.04
C VAL A 123 -6.41 8.69 11.08
N HIS A 124 -5.50 8.03 11.81
CA HIS A 124 -4.60 8.65 12.78
C HIS A 124 -3.22 8.91 12.15
N MET A 125 -2.46 9.87 12.69
CA MET A 125 -1.11 10.24 12.22
C MET A 125 -0.14 9.04 12.13
N VAL A 126 -0.21 8.11 13.09
CA VAL A 126 0.60 6.87 13.07
C VAL A 126 0.32 6.03 11.82
N GLY A 127 -0.94 5.99 11.37
CA GLY A 127 -1.30 5.30 10.12
C GLY A 127 -0.68 5.96 8.88
N LYS A 128 -0.55 7.28 8.86
CA LYS A 128 0.12 8.00 7.76
C LYS A 128 1.62 7.71 7.74
N LEU A 129 2.28 7.82 8.90
CA LEU A 129 3.71 7.56 9.03
C LEU A 129 4.09 6.14 8.61
N LYS A 130 3.31 5.13 9.05
CA LYS A 130 3.44 3.75 8.62
C LYS A 130 3.42 3.61 7.10
N THR A 131 2.40 4.21 6.46
CA THR A 131 2.24 4.12 5.01
C THR A 131 3.41 4.79 4.29
N THR A 132 3.87 5.95 4.75
CA THR A 132 5.04 6.62 4.19
C THR A 132 6.31 5.76 4.30
N ALA A 133 6.57 5.19 5.49
CA ALA A 133 7.72 4.29 5.69
C ALA A 133 7.68 3.09 4.75
N GLN A 134 6.52 2.48 4.58
CA GLN A 134 6.30 1.34 3.70
C GLN A 134 6.45 1.69 2.22
N MET A 135 5.92 2.86 1.78
CA MET A 135 6.02 3.32 0.39
C MET A 135 7.45 3.72 -0.01
N VAL A 136 8.32 4.03 0.96
CA VAL A 136 9.76 4.24 0.71
C VAL A 136 10.54 2.93 0.80
N ALA A 137 10.21 2.05 1.75
CA ALA A 137 10.89 0.78 1.94
C ALA A 137 10.77 -0.15 0.73
N ILE A 138 9.57 -0.26 0.15
CA ILE A 138 9.31 -1.19 -0.97
C ILE A 138 10.19 -0.89 -2.19
N PRO A 139 10.24 0.35 -2.74
CA PRO A 139 11.11 0.63 -3.88
C PRO A 139 12.61 0.47 -3.55
N PHE A 140 13.03 0.74 -2.31
CA PHE A 140 14.41 0.49 -1.88
C PHE A 140 14.74 -1.01 -1.94
N LEU A 141 13.85 -1.86 -1.45
CA LEU A 141 14.02 -3.31 -1.49
C LEU A 141 13.88 -3.89 -2.90
N LEU A 142 13.06 -3.28 -3.78
CA LEU A 142 12.96 -3.67 -5.19
C LEU A 142 14.24 -3.31 -5.94
N TYR A 143 14.79 -2.12 -5.73
CA TYR A 143 16.01 -1.66 -6.39
C TYR A 143 17.22 -2.52 -6.03
N HIS A 144 17.37 -2.86 -4.76
CA HIS A 144 18.37 -3.81 -4.24
C HIS A 144 19.79 -3.54 -4.75
N GLY A 145 20.26 -2.31 -4.58
CA GLY A 145 21.56 -1.88 -5.05
C GLY A 145 22.06 -0.64 -4.30
N ARG A 146 23.13 -0.02 -4.76
CA ARG A 146 23.65 1.22 -4.21
C ARG A 146 23.11 2.41 -4.97
N LEU A 147 22.28 3.21 -4.34
CA LEU A 147 21.78 4.46 -4.91
C LEU A 147 22.86 5.54 -4.81
N PHE A 148 23.20 6.17 -5.94
CA PHE A 148 24.30 7.14 -6.06
C PHE A 148 25.66 6.64 -5.54
N GLY A 149 25.89 5.33 -5.48
CA GLY A 149 27.13 4.74 -4.99
C GLY A 149 27.33 4.79 -3.46
N VAL A 150 26.45 5.46 -2.72
CA VAL A 150 26.62 5.75 -1.28
C VAL A 150 25.57 5.04 -0.43
N ILE A 151 24.30 5.05 -0.85
CA ILE A 151 23.19 4.55 -0.04
C ILE A 151 22.92 3.09 -0.41
N ASP A 152 23.13 2.18 0.54
CA ASP A 152 22.72 0.78 0.41
C ASP A 152 21.20 0.68 0.59
N THR A 153 20.47 0.46 -0.52
CA THR A 153 19.02 0.45 -0.50
C THR A 153 18.44 -0.81 0.15
N GLN A 154 19.21 -1.90 0.20
CA GLN A 154 18.79 -3.12 0.90
C GLN A 154 18.78 -2.88 2.41
N GLU A 155 19.86 -2.33 2.95
CA GLU A 155 19.96 -2.05 4.38
C GLU A 155 18.89 -1.06 4.84
N TRP A 156 18.81 0.10 4.20
CA TRP A 156 17.81 1.13 4.53
C TRP A 156 16.36 0.65 4.30
N GLY A 157 16.12 -0.09 3.21
CA GLY A 157 14.81 -0.67 2.94
C GLY A 157 14.39 -1.67 4.02
N THR A 158 15.34 -2.48 4.50
CA THR A 158 15.10 -3.44 5.59
C THR A 158 14.75 -2.72 6.89
N TRP A 159 15.50 -1.71 7.30
CA TRP A 159 15.18 -0.92 8.49
C TRP A 159 13.82 -0.24 8.40
N LEU A 160 13.51 0.36 7.25
CA LEU A 160 12.24 1.04 7.01
C LEU A 160 11.04 0.07 7.03
N ILE A 161 11.19 -1.15 6.46
CA ILE A 161 10.10 -2.12 6.48
C ILE A 161 9.83 -2.66 7.88
N TYR A 162 10.87 -2.89 8.69
CA TYR A 162 10.70 -3.26 10.10
C TYR A 162 10.07 -2.13 10.92
N ALA A 163 10.49 -0.89 10.71
CA ALA A 163 9.83 0.27 11.32
C ALA A 163 8.34 0.34 10.92
N ALA A 164 8.03 0.08 9.65
CA ALA A 164 6.64 0.01 9.18
C ALA A 164 5.86 -1.12 9.86
N VAL A 165 6.47 -2.29 10.13
CA VAL A 165 5.85 -3.40 10.86
C VAL A 165 5.50 -2.98 12.29
N VAL A 166 6.44 -2.38 13.02
CA VAL A 166 6.19 -1.91 14.39
C VAL A 166 5.03 -0.90 14.43
N LEU A 167 5.07 0.10 13.54
CA LEU A 167 3.99 1.08 13.42
C LEU A 167 2.66 0.45 12.99
N THR A 168 2.72 -0.62 12.19
CA THR A 168 1.57 -1.39 11.73
C THR A 168 0.88 -2.09 12.90
N ILE A 169 1.64 -2.80 13.73
CA ILE A 169 1.11 -3.50 14.92
C ILE A 169 0.53 -2.49 15.90
N TRP A 170 1.25 -1.40 16.18
CA TRP A 170 0.76 -0.35 17.06
C TRP A 170 -0.56 0.24 16.56
N SER A 171 -0.60 0.66 15.29
CA SER A 171 -1.82 1.25 14.74
C SER A 171 -2.99 0.27 14.74
N MET A 172 -2.75 -1.03 14.49
CA MET A 172 -3.78 -2.06 14.55
C MET A 172 -4.36 -2.18 15.97
N ALA A 173 -3.51 -2.28 16.98
CA ALA A 173 -3.94 -2.32 18.37
C ALA A 173 -4.76 -1.08 18.78
N TYR A 174 -4.34 0.10 18.33
CA TYR A 174 -5.05 1.34 18.56
C TYR A 174 -6.46 1.34 17.94
N TYR A 175 -6.60 0.92 16.65
CA TYR A 175 -7.90 0.87 15.98
C TYR A 175 -8.83 -0.16 16.61
N LEU A 176 -8.33 -1.35 16.96
CA LEU A 176 -9.12 -2.38 17.62
C LEU A 176 -9.62 -1.93 19.00
N ARG A 177 -8.76 -1.27 19.78
CA ARG A 177 -9.17 -0.71 21.08
C ARG A 177 -10.25 0.36 20.94
N LYS A 178 -10.16 1.22 19.94
CA LYS A 178 -11.17 2.26 19.68
C LYS A 178 -12.48 1.69 19.16
N ALA A 179 -12.44 0.63 18.36
CA ALA A 179 -13.64 -0.01 17.83
C ALA A 179 -14.36 -0.87 18.89
N ALA A 180 -13.63 -1.44 19.85
CA ALA A 180 -14.16 -2.40 20.82
C ALA A 180 -15.44 -1.93 21.59
N PRO A 181 -15.58 -0.67 22.07
CA PRO A 181 -16.80 -0.23 22.73
C PRO A 181 -18.02 -0.25 21.82
N GLU A 182 -17.86 0.25 20.59
CA GLU A 182 -18.94 0.29 19.58
C GLU A 182 -19.36 -1.09 19.15
N ILE A 183 -18.39 -2.00 18.99
CA ILE A 183 -18.64 -3.41 18.68
C ILE A 183 -19.49 -4.04 19.79
N ARG A 184 -19.11 -3.82 21.05
CA ARG A 184 -19.84 -4.37 22.23
C ARG A 184 -21.25 -3.80 22.36
N ALA A 185 -21.45 -2.52 22.03
CA ALA A 185 -22.73 -1.86 22.12
C ALA A 185 -23.72 -2.35 21.06
N LYS A 186 -23.24 -2.75 19.87
CA LYS A 186 -24.08 -3.16 18.74
C LYS A 186 -24.10 -4.68 18.46
N ALA A 187 -23.27 -5.46 19.16
CA ALA A 187 -23.30 -6.93 19.12
C ALA A 187 -24.33 -7.55 20.09
N ARG A 188 -25.07 -6.69 20.81
CA ARG A 188 -26.25 -7.05 21.61
C ARG A 188 -27.52 -6.66 20.85
#